data_382868b37186e36ee1f5ff52764cfb70
#
_entry.id   382868b37186e36ee1f5ff52764cfb70
#
_cell.length_a   1.000
_cell.length_b   1.000
_cell.length_c   1.000
_cell.angle_alpha   90.00
_cell.angle_beta   90.00
_cell.angle_gamma   90.00
#
_symmetry.space_group_name_H-M   'P 1'
#
loop_
_entity.id
_entity.type
_entity.pdbx_description
1 polymer ?
#
loop_
_entity_poly.entity_id
_entity_poly.type
_entity_poly.pdbx_seq_one_letter_code
_entity_poly.pdbx_strand_id
1 'polypeptide(L)'
;MEDRDYTWFGEVLYQILKERGSSQSALAREARQRGLDYRQNSVSNWMRGVHAAPRELPTLVEELYDLSAQEWIDLGLAFAYGQRIKRRDLQNLHDFRTRYKRFFLEEEGRSYAAKTLED
;
A
#
# COMPACT_ATOMS: atom_id res chain seq x y z
N MET A 1 -15.76 2.07 17.89
CA MET A 1 -14.86 1.51 16.87
C MET A 1 -14.91 2.39 15.65
N GLU A 2 -13.79 2.93 15.27
CA GLU A 2 -13.76 3.75 14.08
C GLU A 2 -13.95 2.90 12.82
N ASP A 3 -14.95 3.25 12.03
CA ASP A 3 -15.05 2.76 10.67
C ASP A 3 -14.19 3.68 9.83
N ARG A 4 -12.96 3.24 9.56
CA ARG A 4 -12.02 4.04 8.81
C ARG A 4 -12.38 4.21 7.34
N ASP A 5 -13.32 3.42 6.85
CA ASP A 5 -13.74 3.42 5.44
C ASP A 5 -12.57 3.31 4.46
N TYR A 6 -11.51 2.62 4.87
CA TYR A 6 -10.35 2.42 4.02
C TYR A 6 -10.63 1.35 2.98
N THR A 7 -9.93 1.48 1.86
CA THR A 7 -9.84 0.41 0.86
C THR A 7 -8.85 -0.65 1.35
N TRP A 8 -8.75 -1.75 0.61
CA TRP A 8 -7.72 -2.76 0.86
C TRP A 8 -6.34 -2.09 0.88
N PHE A 9 -6.04 -1.26 -0.14
CA PHE A 9 -4.79 -0.50 -0.16
C PHE A 9 -4.64 0.36 1.10
N GLY A 10 -5.67 1.09 1.47
CA GLY A 10 -5.64 1.93 2.65
C GLY A 10 -5.37 1.16 3.93
N GLU A 11 -5.96 -0.03 4.08
CA GLU A 11 -5.73 -0.87 5.26
C GLU A 11 -4.30 -1.39 5.32
N VAL A 12 -3.74 -1.83 4.20
CA VAL A 12 -2.35 -2.30 4.15
C VAL A 12 -1.40 -1.16 4.52
N LEU A 13 -1.60 0.00 3.93
CA LEU A 13 -0.77 1.17 4.24
C LEU A 13 -0.93 1.57 5.71
N TYR A 14 -2.16 1.57 6.22
CA TYR A 14 -2.43 1.89 7.62
C TYR A 14 -1.64 0.97 8.57
N GLN A 15 -1.65 -0.33 8.30
CA GLN A 15 -0.94 -1.29 9.15
C GLN A 15 0.56 -1.05 9.12
N ILE A 16 1.12 -0.78 7.95
CA ILE A 16 2.55 -0.47 7.82
C ILE A 16 2.90 0.77 8.66
N LEU A 17 2.14 1.84 8.49
CA LEU A 17 2.38 3.07 9.23
C LEU A 17 2.26 2.84 10.75
N LYS A 18 1.23 2.13 11.17
CA LYS A 18 0.98 1.85 12.58
C LYS A 18 2.13 1.05 13.20
N GLU A 19 2.60 0.02 12.52
CA GLU A 19 3.68 -0.82 13.02
C GLU A 19 5.01 -0.07 13.15
N ARG A 20 5.18 1.00 12.37
CA ARG A 20 6.38 1.85 12.45
C ARG A 20 6.20 3.05 13.37
N GLY A 21 5.07 3.14 14.08
CA GLY A 21 4.79 4.30 14.91
C GLY A 21 4.64 5.59 14.11
N SER A 22 4.24 5.48 12.84
CA SER A 22 4.09 6.61 11.94
C SER A 22 2.60 6.95 11.75
N SER A 23 2.32 7.90 10.85
CA SER A 23 0.97 8.39 10.60
C SER A 23 0.87 8.94 9.19
N GLN A 24 -0.34 9.25 8.76
CA GLN A 24 -0.57 9.93 7.48
C GLN A 24 0.14 11.28 7.44
N SER A 25 0.09 12.02 8.53
CA SER A 25 0.77 13.32 8.65
C SER A 25 2.28 13.19 8.52
N ALA A 26 2.84 12.19 9.19
CA ALA A 26 4.28 11.93 9.14
C ALA A 26 4.71 11.52 7.74
N LEU A 27 3.95 10.65 7.08
CA LEU A 27 4.23 10.24 5.70
C LEU A 27 4.21 11.46 4.77
N ALA A 28 3.18 12.31 4.88
CA ALA A 28 3.08 13.50 4.05
C ALA A 28 4.27 14.43 4.28
N ARG A 29 4.66 14.63 5.55
CA ARG A 29 5.79 15.48 5.89
C ARG A 29 7.10 14.96 5.29
N GLU A 30 7.34 13.66 5.42
CA GLU A 30 8.55 13.04 4.86
C GLU A 30 8.58 13.15 3.34
N ALA A 31 7.42 12.99 2.70
CA ALA A 31 7.30 13.15 1.25
C ALA A 31 7.64 14.58 0.82
N ARG A 32 7.13 15.58 1.56
CA ARG A 32 7.44 16.97 1.25
C ARG A 32 8.92 17.28 1.39
N GLN A 33 9.59 16.66 2.34
CA GLN A 33 11.05 16.81 2.49
C GLN A 33 11.82 16.29 1.29
N ARG A 34 11.20 15.39 0.51
CA ARG A 34 11.77 14.84 -0.73
C ARG A 34 11.28 15.56 -1.99
N GLY A 35 10.58 16.68 -1.82
CA GLY A 35 10.08 17.48 -2.95
C GLY A 35 8.74 17.03 -3.52
N LEU A 36 8.05 16.12 -2.85
CA LEU A 36 6.73 15.66 -3.29
C LEU A 36 5.65 16.47 -2.58
N ASP A 37 4.62 16.89 -3.32
CA ASP A 37 3.55 17.72 -2.78
C ASP A 37 2.46 16.86 -2.13
N TYR A 38 2.84 16.10 -1.11
CA TYR A 38 1.89 15.28 -0.36
C TYR A 38 1.37 16.06 0.83
N ARG A 39 0.07 15.93 1.06
CA ARG A 39 -0.60 16.51 2.23
C ARG A 39 -1.36 15.40 2.95
N GLN A 40 -1.64 15.61 4.24
CA GLN A 40 -2.39 14.62 5.02
C GLN A 40 -3.73 14.30 4.37
N ASN A 41 -4.45 15.31 3.87
CA ASN A 41 -5.73 15.09 3.20
C ASN A 41 -5.58 14.26 1.93
N SER A 42 -4.49 14.46 1.19
CA SER A 42 -4.22 13.67 -0.02
C SER A 42 -4.01 12.21 0.34
N VAL A 43 -3.16 11.94 1.33
CA VAL A 43 -2.90 10.57 1.81
C VAL A 43 -4.20 9.92 2.28
N SER A 44 -4.99 10.63 3.07
CA SER A 44 -6.28 10.14 3.54
C SER A 44 -7.21 9.78 2.38
N ASN A 45 -7.28 10.64 1.37
CA ASN A 45 -8.13 10.39 0.19
C ASN A 45 -7.67 9.17 -0.59
N TRP A 46 -6.36 8.93 -0.71
CA TRP A 46 -5.85 7.73 -1.37
C TRP A 46 -6.22 6.47 -0.58
N MET A 47 -6.11 6.53 0.73
CA MET A 47 -6.42 5.40 1.60
C MET A 47 -7.90 5.06 1.62
N ARG A 48 -8.77 6.05 1.38
CA ARG A 48 -10.22 5.84 1.31
C ARG A 48 -10.73 5.57 -0.11
N GLY A 49 -9.84 5.64 -1.10
CA GLY A 49 -10.20 5.39 -2.49
C GLY A 49 -10.95 6.55 -3.16
N VAL A 50 -10.89 7.74 -2.56
CA VAL A 50 -11.50 8.95 -3.14
C VAL A 50 -10.73 9.40 -4.38
N HIS A 51 -9.42 9.28 -4.33
CA HIS A 51 -8.52 9.57 -5.45
C HIS A 51 -7.52 8.44 -5.58
N ALA A 52 -7.04 8.20 -6.80
CA ALA A 52 -6.00 7.22 -7.05
C ALA A 52 -4.68 7.67 -6.42
N ALA A 53 -3.99 6.74 -5.78
CA ALA A 53 -2.69 7.02 -5.18
C ALA A 53 -1.63 7.19 -6.28
N PRO A 54 -0.63 8.07 -6.04
CA PRO A 54 0.42 8.28 -7.04
C PRO A 54 1.32 7.06 -7.21
N ARG A 55 1.89 6.93 -8.39
CA ARG A 55 2.66 5.75 -8.77
C ARG A 55 3.90 5.54 -7.90
N GLU A 56 4.50 6.62 -7.45
CA GLU A 56 5.72 6.58 -6.63
C GLU A 56 5.45 6.22 -5.17
N LEU A 57 4.20 6.19 -4.73
CA LEU A 57 3.87 5.99 -3.32
C LEU A 57 4.41 4.68 -2.74
N PRO A 58 4.24 3.52 -3.39
CA PRO A 58 4.79 2.28 -2.83
C PRO A 58 6.32 2.33 -2.67
N THR A 59 7.03 2.87 -3.64
CA THR A 59 8.48 3.00 -3.57
C THR A 59 8.90 3.94 -2.45
N LEU A 60 8.18 5.05 -2.28
CA LEU A 60 8.44 5.99 -1.19
C LEU A 60 8.25 5.31 0.17
N VAL A 61 7.17 4.55 0.34
CA VAL A 61 6.90 3.82 1.59
C VAL A 61 8.02 2.83 1.88
N GLU A 62 8.48 2.11 0.87
CA GLU A 62 9.61 1.18 1.00
C GLU A 62 10.88 1.93 1.46
N GLU A 63 11.19 3.05 0.86
CA GLU A 63 12.38 3.83 1.20
C GLU A 63 12.33 4.40 2.62
N LEU A 64 11.14 4.83 3.05
CA LEU A 64 10.96 5.44 4.37
C LEU A 64 10.94 4.41 5.50
N TYR A 65 10.37 3.24 5.25
CA TYR A 65 10.01 2.29 6.31
C TYR A 65 10.70 0.95 6.21
N ASP A 66 11.54 0.75 5.21
CA ASP A 66 12.33 -0.49 5.04
C ASP A 66 11.44 -1.73 5.15
N LEU A 67 10.57 -1.90 4.17
CA LEU A 67 9.57 -2.96 4.18
C LEU A 67 10.21 -4.35 4.05
N SER A 68 9.64 -5.33 4.75
CA SER A 68 9.97 -6.72 4.50
C SER A 68 9.49 -7.12 3.11
N ALA A 69 10.00 -8.25 2.59
CA ALA A 69 9.55 -8.77 1.30
C ALA A 69 8.05 -9.00 1.29
N GLN A 70 7.50 -9.54 2.38
CA GLN A 70 6.06 -9.79 2.48
C GLN A 70 5.26 -8.49 2.48
N GLU A 71 5.72 -7.49 3.23
CA GLU A 71 5.06 -6.17 3.25
C GLU A 71 5.09 -5.52 1.88
N TRP A 72 6.22 -5.62 1.17
CA TRP A 72 6.36 -5.08 -0.17
C TRP A 72 5.37 -5.73 -1.15
N ILE A 73 5.27 -7.07 -1.10
CA ILE A 73 4.33 -7.81 -1.94
C ILE A 73 2.88 -7.41 -1.60
N ASP A 74 2.55 -7.38 -0.32
CA ASP A 74 1.19 -7.03 0.11
C ASP A 74 0.81 -5.61 -0.31
N LEU A 75 1.73 -4.67 -0.15
CA LEU A 75 1.50 -3.29 -0.55
C LEU A 75 1.35 -3.17 -2.07
N GLY A 76 2.20 -3.86 -2.82
CA GLY A 76 2.14 -3.84 -4.28
C GLY A 76 0.85 -4.40 -4.82
N LEU A 77 0.38 -5.53 -4.27
CA LEU A 77 -0.91 -6.13 -4.65
C LEU A 77 -2.07 -5.20 -4.32
N ALA A 78 -2.06 -4.64 -3.12
CA ALA A 78 -3.11 -3.73 -2.69
C ALA A 78 -3.12 -2.46 -3.53
N PHE A 79 -1.96 -1.95 -3.89
CA PHE A 79 -1.82 -0.78 -4.75
C PHE A 79 -2.38 -1.07 -6.15
N ALA A 80 -2.03 -2.23 -6.71
CA ALA A 80 -2.43 -2.58 -8.09
C ALA A 80 -3.92 -2.92 -8.20
N TYR A 81 -4.48 -3.60 -7.20
CA TYR A 81 -5.82 -4.18 -7.31
C TYR A 81 -6.79 -3.72 -6.24
N GLY A 82 -6.32 -3.12 -5.16
CA GLY A 82 -7.13 -2.86 -3.96
C GLY A 82 -7.50 -1.42 -3.70
N GLN A 83 -7.21 -0.48 -4.59
CA GLN A 83 -7.49 0.93 -4.33
C GLN A 83 -8.99 1.27 -4.35
N ARG A 84 -9.81 0.41 -4.94
CA ARG A 84 -11.24 0.61 -5.04
C ARG A 84 -12.06 -0.43 -4.29
N ILE A 85 -11.40 -1.36 -3.61
CA ILE A 85 -12.08 -2.42 -2.86
C ILE A 85 -12.16 -1.96 -1.40
N LYS A 86 -13.37 -1.67 -0.93
CA LYS A 86 -13.57 -1.20 0.44
C LYS A 86 -13.35 -2.32 1.45
N ARG A 87 -12.85 -1.94 2.62
CA ARG A 87 -12.62 -2.87 3.72
C ARG A 87 -13.86 -3.68 4.06
N ARG A 88 -15.04 -3.05 4.05
CA ARG A 88 -16.30 -3.72 4.37
C ARG A 88 -16.64 -4.85 3.38
N ASP A 89 -16.05 -4.80 2.18
CA ASP A 89 -16.29 -5.81 1.14
C ASP A 89 -15.24 -6.91 1.17
N LEU A 90 -14.41 -6.92 2.22
CA LEU A 90 -13.28 -7.82 2.36
C LEU A 90 -13.62 -9.15 3.06
N GLN A 91 -14.91 -9.48 3.21
CA GLN A 91 -15.30 -10.76 3.80
C GLN A 91 -14.75 -11.94 3.01
N ASN A 92 -14.56 -11.74 1.72
CA ASN A 92 -13.95 -12.74 0.85
C ASN A 92 -12.49 -12.39 0.53
N LEU A 93 -11.92 -11.49 1.30
CA LEU A 93 -10.60 -10.96 1.01
C LEU A 93 -9.51 -12.03 1.04
N HIS A 94 -9.62 -12.96 1.98
CA HIS A 94 -8.63 -14.03 2.08
C HIS A 94 -8.52 -14.78 0.76
N ASP A 95 -9.65 -15.17 0.18
CA ASP A 95 -9.68 -15.86 -1.10
C ASP A 95 -9.21 -14.97 -2.24
N PHE A 96 -9.67 -13.72 -2.24
CA PHE A 96 -9.29 -12.74 -3.26
C PHE A 96 -7.78 -12.46 -3.18
N ARG A 97 -7.28 -12.16 -1.99
CA ARG A 97 -5.87 -11.89 -1.74
C ARG A 97 -5.00 -13.09 -2.13
N THR A 98 -5.40 -14.29 -1.75
CA THR A 98 -4.67 -15.50 -2.08
C THR A 98 -4.62 -15.71 -3.59
N ARG A 99 -5.73 -15.49 -4.28
CA ARG A 99 -5.82 -15.62 -5.73
C ARG A 99 -4.90 -14.63 -6.44
N TYR A 100 -4.93 -13.36 -6.06
CA TYR A 100 -4.12 -12.33 -6.72
C TYR A 100 -2.64 -12.44 -6.33
N LYS A 101 -2.36 -12.82 -5.12
CA LYS A 101 -0.99 -13.07 -4.70
C LYS A 101 -0.36 -14.18 -5.51
N ARG A 102 -1.10 -15.24 -5.76
CA ARG A 102 -0.65 -16.34 -6.60
C ARG A 102 -0.38 -15.89 -8.02
N PHE A 103 -1.31 -15.15 -8.60
CA PHE A 103 -1.15 -14.56 -9.93
C PHE A 103 0.10 -13.69 -9.99
N PHE A 104 0.25 -12.81 -9.02
CA PHE A 104 1.39 -11.89 -8.94
C PHE A 104 2.72 -12.65 -8.88
N LEU A 105 2.78 -13.71 -8.09
CA LEU A 105 4.00 -14.51 -7.96
C LEU A 105 4.30 -15.34 -9.21
N GLU A 106 3.28 -15.87 -9.86
CA GLU A 106 3.45 -16.74 -11.00
C GLU A 106 3.68 -15.99 -12.31
N GLU A 107 3.16 -14.77 -12.43
CA GLU A 107 3.22 -14.01 -13.67
C GLU A 107 4.10 -12.78 -13.54
N GLU A 108 3.58 -11.73 -12.94
CA GLU A 108 4.31 -10.46 -12.80
C GLU A 108 5.30 -10.45 -11.65
N GLY A 109 4.94 -11.17 -10.57
CA GLY A 109 5.76 -11.21 -9.39
C GLY A 109 7.09 -11.91 -9.59
N ARG A 110 7.19 -12.83 -10.55
CA ARG A 110 8.48 -13.45 -10.87
C ARG A 110 9.49 -12.44 -11.35
N SER A 111 9.08 -11.56 -12.25
CA SER A 111 9.96 -10.50 -12.74
C SER A 111 10.38 -9.57 -11.63
N TYR A 112 9.47 -9.27 -10.73
CA TYR A 112 9.70 -8.37 -9.63
C TYR A 112 10.64 -9.00 -8.59
N ALA A 113 10.35 -10.25 -8.20
CA ALA A 113 11.18 -10.98 -7.26
C ALA A 113 12.57 -11.23 -7.82
N ALA A 114 12.66 -11.55 -9.11
CA ALA A 114 13.94 -11.76 -9.78
C ALA A 114 14.79 -10.49 -9.75
N LYS A 115 14.20 -9.33 -10.02
CA LYS A 115 14.91 -8.06 -9.95
C LYS A 115 15.42 -7.76 -8.54
N THR A 116 14.61 -8.05 -7.55
CA THR A 116 14.97 -7.82 -6.15
C THR A 116 16.09 -8.73 -5.70
N LEU A 117 16.08 -9.98 -6.16
CA LEU A 117 17.10 -10.96 -5.80
C LEU A 117 18.42 -10.79 -6.57
N GLU A 118 18.40 -10.17 -7.73
CA GLU A 118 19.59 -9.92 -8.54
C GLU A 118 20.37 -8.70 -8.07
N ASP A 119 19.73 -7.86 -7.31
CA ASP A 119 20.39 -6.72 -6.70
C ASP A 119 21.07 -7.15 -5.41
#